data_a8a1f59eb9c78ed0f0ef46847600f791
#
_entry.id   a8a1f59eb9c78ed0f0ef46847600f791
#
_cell.length_a   1.000
_cell.length_b   1.000
_cell.length_c   1.000
_cell.angle_alpha   90.00
_cell.angle_beta   90.00
_cell.angle_gamma   90.00
#
_symmetry.space_group_name_H-M   'P 1'
#
loop_
_entity.id
_entity.type
_entity.pdbx_description
1 polymer ?
#
loop_
_entity_poly.entity_id
_entity_poly.type
_entity_poly.pdbx_seq_one_letter_code
_entity_poly.pdbx_strand_id
1 'polypeptide(L)'
;MTARILCRAVFLDAGGVIVLPDRNLVAGALARIGVAIDADAVSRAHYRAVRGFGRAGASNPTYVRTFLAELGVAPERTEEAVVAIAELGDRARSGVVLWSELTSGAVATIASIRRAGLRVVIVTNSDGHAEENLAACGFAGVPVIDSEVVGSAKPDPRIFEAALHRAGAGIKPADVVHVGDTLAADIAGARAAGITPIHFDPLRLCRARDHRHVRALSGLWRHLTASS
;
A
#
# COMPACT_ATOMS: atom_id res chain seq x y z
N MET A 1 7.95 -5.69 26.77
CA MET A 1 8.50 -5.25 25.47
C MET A 1 8.41 -6.41 24.50
N THR A 2 7.75 -6.25 23.35
CA THR A 2 7.64 -7.32 22.34
C THR A 2 9.04 -7.51 21.70
N ALA A 3 9.54 -8.77 21.64
CA ALA A 3 10.82 -9.07 20.99
C ALA A 3 10.83 -8.55 19.53
N ARG A 4 11.98 -8.03 19.08
CA ARG A 4 12.15 -7.61 17.69
C ARG A 4 12.18 -8.84 16.78
N ILE A 5 11.73 -8.66 15.53
CA ILE A 5 11.78 -9.69 14.50
C ILE A 5 13.16 -9.61 13.85
N LEU A 6 13.91 -10.71 13.91
CA LEU A 6 15.13 -10.87 13.13
C LEU A 6 14.75 -11.07 11.67
N CYS A 7 15.22 -10.22 10.76
CA CYS A 7 14.89 -10.31 9.35
C CYS A 7 16.08 -9.91 8.45
N ARG A 8 16.01 -10.34 7.19
CA ARG A 8 16.99 -10.03 6.14
C ARG A 8 16.35 -9.21 5.01
N ALA A 9 15.01 -9.23 4.93
CA ALA A 9 14.28 -8.45 3.94
C ALA A 9 13.00 -7.85 4.53
N VAL A 10 12.58 -6.72 3.97
CA VAL A 10 11.32 -6.05 4.26
C VAL A 10 10.57 -5.88 2.94
N PHE A 11 9.38 -6.45 2.89
CA PHE A 11 8.44 -6.22 1.81
C PHE A 11 7.44 -5.15 2.23
N LEU A 12 7.12 -4.24 1.34
CA LEU A 12 6.21 -3.11 1.60
C LEU A 12 5.10 -3.12 0.55
N ASP A 13 3.85 -2.98 0.97
CA ASP A 13 2.83 -2.58 0.02
C ASP A 13 3.10 -1.15 -0.49
N ALA A 14 2.56 -0.81 -1.66
CA ALA A 14 2.66 0.53 -2.21
C ALA A 14 1.50 1.40 -1.73
N GLY A 15 0.27 1.08 -2.15
CA GLY A 15 -0.92 1.85 -1.82
C GLY A 15 -1.23 1.81 -0.33
N GLY A 16 -1.50 2.97 0.28
CA GLY A 16 -1.76 3.07 1.71
C GLY A 16 -0.51 2.99 2.60
N VAL A 17 0.59 2.43 2.12
CA VAL A 17 1.84 2.28 2.91
C VAL A 17 2.92 3.27 2.47
N ILE A 18 3.21 3.34 1.18
CA ILE A 18 4.25 4.22 0.61
C ILE A 18 3.62 5.45 -0.04
N VAL A 19 2.55 5.23 -0.79
CA VAL A 19 1.81 6.26 -1.52
C VAL A 19 0.32 6.21 -1.18
N LEU A 20 -0.33 7.35 -1.27
CA LEU A 20 -1.76 7.56 -1.10
C LEU A 20 -2.33 8.19 -2.38
N PRO A 21 -3.66 8.16 -2.57
CA PRO A 21 -4.29 8.97 -3.60
C PRO A 21 -3.95 10.44 -3.39
N ASP A 22 -3.51 11.12 -4.46
CA ASP A 22 -3.19 12.55 -4.41
C ASP A 22 -4.45 13.35 -4.09
N ARG A 23 -4.40 14.07 -2.96
CA ARG A 23 -5.54 14.80 -2.42
C ARG A 23 -6.06 15.88 -3.35
N ASN A 24 -5.16 16.54 -4.10
CA ASN A 24 -5.51 17.63 -5.00
C ASN A 24 -6.14 17.08 -6.29
N LEU A 25 -5.63 15.96 -6.78
CA LEU A 25 -6.22 15.28 -7.95
C LEU A 25 -7.63 14.79 -7.63
N VAL A 26 -7.81 14.13 -6.47
CA VAL A 26 -9.14 13.66 -6.03
C VAL A 26 -10.09 14.84 -5.84
N ALA A 27 -9.70 15.87 -5.09
CA ALA A 27 -10.55 17.04 -4.87
C ALA A 27 -10.87 17.76 -6.19
N GLY A 28 -9.89 17.93 -7.08
CA GLY A 28 -10.08 18.55 -8.38
C GLY A 28 -11.00 17.74 -9.30
N ALA A 29 -10.93 16.40 -9.29
CA ALA A 29 -11.83 15.56 -10.06
C ALA A 29 -13.28 15.70 -9.58
N LEU A 30 -13.50 15.65 -8.29
CA LEU A 30 -14.83 15.79 -7.69
C LEU A 30 -15.40 17.20 -7.86
N ALA A 31 -14.56 18.24 -7.77
CA ALA A 31 -14.98 19.62 -8.00
C ALA A 31 -15.50 19.85 -9.43
N ARG A 32 -14.94 19.17 -10.45
CA ARG A 32 -15.43 19.27 -11.85
C ARG A 32 -16.86 18.79 -12.03
N ILE A 33 -17.30 17.91 -11.17
CA ILE A 33 -18.70 17.43 -11.15
C ILE A 33 -19.53 18.16 -10.08
N GLY A 34 -19.05 19.26 -9.50
CA GLY A 34 -19.78 20.05 -8.49
C GLY A 34 -19.79 19.41 -7.08
N VAL A 35 -18.92 18.44 -6.80
CA VAL A 35 -18.79 17.83 -5.46
C VAL A 35 -17.58 18.43 -4.76
N ALA A 36 -17.80 19.16 -3.69
CA ALA A 36 -16.74 19.70 -2.84
C ALA A 36 -16.40 18.74 -1.70
N ILE A 37 -15.11 18.50 -1.47
CA ILE A 37 -14.60 17.70 -0.35
C ILE A 37 -13.50 18.43 0.40
N ASP A 38 -13.26 18.02 1.65
CA ASP A 38 -12.02 18.37 2.35
C ASP A 38 -10.88 17.50 1.81
N ALA A 39 -9.94 18.09 1.07
CA ALA A 39 -8.78 17.38 0.53
C ALA A 39 -7.94 16.69 1.62
N ASP A 40 -7.87 17.27 2.83
CA ASP A 40 -7.15 16.66 3.96
C ASP A 40 -7.86 15.40 4.52
N ALA A 41 -9.11 15.16 4.12
CA ALA A 41 -9.83 13.94 4.47
C ALA A 41 -9.42 12.73 3.60
N VAL A 42 -8.79 12.93 2.44
CA VAL A 42 -8.49 11.86 1.45
C VAL A 42 -7.72 10.71 2.08
N SER A 43 -6.64 10.97 2.81
CA SER A 43 -5.88 9.91 3.48
C SER A 43 -6.69 9.16 4.54
N ARG A 44 -7.49 9.88 5.33
CA ARG A 44 -8.36 9.26 6.34
C ARG A 44 -9.45 8.41 5.70
N ALA A 45 -10.05 8.88 4.62
CA ALA A 45 -11.05 8.15 3.85
C ALA A 45 -10.48 6.84 3.28
N HIS A 46 -9.25 6.89 2.73
CA HIS A 46 -8.56 5.68 2.27
C HIS A 46 -8.45 4.63 3.39
N TYR A 47 -7.87 4.97 4.55
CA TYR A 47 -7.68 3.99 5.63
C TYR A 47 -8.99 3.49 6.24
N ARG A 48 -10.06 4.28 6.21
CA ARG A 48 -11.40 3.81 6.61
C ARG A 48 -12.00 2.88 5.58
N ALA A 49 -11.84 3.20 4.30
CA ALA A 49 -12.32 2.37 3.21
C ALA A 49 -11.67 0.99 3.23
N VAL A 50 -10.35 0.88 3.28
CA VAL A 50 -9.65 -0.41 3.25
C VAL A 50 -9.95 -1.31 4.45
N ARG A 51 -10.38 -0.76 5.59
CA ARG A 51 -10.77 -1.52 6.76
C ARG A 51 -11.88 -2.55 6.48
N GLY A 52 -12.84 -2.20 5.61
CA GLY A 52 -13.98 -3.05 5.25
C GLY A 52 -13.65 -4.12 4.22
N PHE A 53 -12.45 -4.09 3.63
CA PHE A 53 -12.10 -5.00 2.55
C PHE A 53 -11.45 -6.28 3.07
N GLY A 54 -12.24 -7.35 3.11
CA GLY A 54 -11.73 -8.70 3.22
C GLY A 54 -11.09 -9.23 1.93
N ARG A 55 -11.35 -8.60 0.78
CA ARG A 55 -10.89 -9.00 -0.56
C ARG A 55 -10.79 -7.79 -1.48
N ALA A 56 -9.68 -7.67 -2.20
CA ALA A 56 -9.44 -6.89 -3.41
C ALA A 56 -8.75 -5.53 -3.26
N GLY A 57 -7.84 -5.28 -4.20
CA GLY A 57 -7.06 -4.06 -4.33
C GLY A 57 -7.87 -2.82 -4.74
N ALA A 58 -7.22 -1.68 -4.82
CA ALA A 58 -7.81 -0.36 -5.08
C ALA A 58 -8.54 -0.21 -6.42
N SER A 59 -8.33 -1.11 -7.37
CA SER A 59 -9.08 -1.19 -8.64
C SER A 59 -10.51 -1.73 -8.47
N ASN A 60 -10.91 -2.12 -7.24
CA ASN A 60 -12.24 -2.66 -7.00
C ASN A 60 -13.28 -1.53 -6.92
N PRO A 61 -14.38 -1.56 -7.70
CA PRO A 61 -15.46 -0.59 -7.62
C PRO A 61 -16.04 -0.42 -6.21
N THR A 62 -16.02 -1.48 -5.40
CA THR A 62 -16.46 -1.43 -4.00
C THR A 62 -15.55 -0.54 -3.14
N TYR A 63 -14.22 -0.62 -3.34
CA TYR A 63 -13.29 0.29 -2.66
C TYR A 63 -13.59 1.75 -3.02
N VAL A 64 -13.71 2.07 -4.31
CA VAL A 64 -13.94 3.44 -4.76
C VAL A 64 -15.24 4.00 -4.16
N ARG A 65 -16.32 3.23 -4.18
CA ARG A 65 -17.62 3.65 -3.56
C ARG A 65 -17.48 3.87 -2.07
N THR A 66 -16.79 2.98 -1.35
CA THR A 66 -16.57 3.14 0.10
C THR A 66 -15.70 4.35 0.39
N PHE A 67 -14.64 4.54 -0.39
CA PHE A 67 -13.75 5.70 -0.27
C PHE A 67 -14.51 7.02 -0.49
N LEU A 68 -15.39 7.10 -1.50
CA LEU A 68 -16.23 8.25 -1.78
C LEU A 68 -17.24 8.51 -0.66
N ALA A 69 -17.84 7.46 -0.10
CA ALA A 69 -18.72 7.58 1.07
C ALA A 69 -17.98 8.12 2.31
N GLU A 70 -16.76 7.66 2.55
CA GLU A 70 -15.89 8.17 3.64
C GLU A 70 -15.43 9.61 3.41
N LEU A 71 -15.43 10.10 2.15
CA LEU A 71 -15.23 11.50 1.80
C LEU A 71 -16.50 12.35 1.96
N GLY A 72 -17.64 11.73 2.27
CA GLY A 72 -18.93 12.43 2.41
C GLY A 72 -19.63 12.72 1.09
N VAL A 73 -19.27 12.01 0.01
CA VAL A 73 -20.01 12.11 -1.27
C VAL A 73 -21.40 11.53 -1.07
N ALA A 74 -22.41 12.32 -1.45
CA ALA A 74 -23.81 11.94 -1.30
C ALA A 74 -24.14 10.71 -2.20
N PRO A 75 -24.98 9.78 -1.72
CA PRO A 75 -25.27 8.52 -2.43
C PRO A 75 -25.72 8.72 -3.89
N GLU A 76 -26.52 9.74 -4.15
CA GLU A 76 -27.04 10.10 -5.49
C GLU A 76 -25.95 10.61 -6.44
N ARG A 77 -24.78 11.01 -5.93
CA ARG A 77 -23.64 11.47 -6.71
C ARG A 77 -22.54 10.42 -6.86
N THR A 78 -22.70 9.26 -6.20
CA THR A 78 -21.63 8.26 -6.08
C THR A 78 -21.19 7.72 -7.46
N GLU A 79 -22.13 7.38 -8.36
CA GLU A 79 -21.77 6.80 -9.66
C GLU A 79 -21.04 7.82 -10.56
N GLU A 80 -21.46 9.07 -10.55
CA GLU A 80 -20.78 10.14 -11.28
C GLU A 80 -19.37 10.38 -10.70
N ALA A 81 -19.23 10.33 -9.37
CA ALA A 81 -17.94 10.46 -8.70
C ALA A 81 -17.01 9.27 -8.98
N VAL A 82 -17.54 8.04 -9.08
CA VAL A 82 -16.78 6.85 -9.48
C VAL A 82 -16.17 7.05 -10.87
N VAL A 83 -16.96 7.55 -11.84
CA VAL A 83 -16.45 7.85 -13.18
C VAL A 83 -15.35 8.92 -13.14
N ALA A 84 -15.57 10.01 -12.39
CA ALA A 84 -14.59 11.09 -12.26
C ALA A 84 -13.25 10.62 -11.66
N ILE A 85 -13.28 9.68 -10.71
CA ILE A 85 -12.06 9.08 -10.13
C ILE A 85 -11.41 8.08 -11.10
N ALA A 86 -12.20 7.26 -11.82
CA ALA A 86 -11.67 6.33 -12.82
C ALA A 86 -10.92 7.05 -13.95
N GLU A 87 -11.42 8.19 -14.40
CA GLU A 87 -10.74 9.03 -15.40
C GLU A 87 -9.34 9.52 -14.95
N LEU A 88 -9.07 9.63 -13.64
CA LEU A 88 -7.73 9.93 -13.13
C LEU A 88 -6.77 8.76 -13.37
N GLY A 89 -7.25 7.52 -13.21
CA GLY A 89 -6.46 6.33 -13.52
C GLY A 89 -6.07 6.26 -15.00
N ASP A 90 -7.02 6.53 -15.89
CA ASP A 90 -6.76 6.55 -17.34
C ASP A 90 -5.78 7.65 -17.77
N ARG A 91 -5.65 8.71 -16.99
CA ARG A 91 -4.70 9.81 -17.23
C ARG A 91 -3.24 9.45 -16.88
N ALA A 92 -2.97 8.30 -16.28
CA ALA A 92 -1.60 7.85 -16.01
C ALA A 92 -0.74 7.87 -17.28
N ARG A 93 -1.31 7.55 -18.44
CA ARG A 93 -0.68 7.67 -19.76
C ARG A 93 -0.29 9.10 -20.14
N SER A 94 -0.84 10.11 -19.47
CA SER A 94 -0.54 11.54 -19.65
C SER A 94 0.37 12.10 -18.56
N GLY A 95 1.01 11.24 -17.76
CA GLY A 95 1.89 11.64 -16.66
C GLY A 95 1.17 12.06 -15.37
N VAL A 96 -0.15 11.86 -15.27
CA VAL A 96 -0.92 12.10 -14.04
C VAL A 96 -1.05 10.80 -13.27
N VAL A 97 -0.39 10.71 -12.12
CA VAL A 97 -0.39 9.51 -11.27
C VAL A 97 -1.29 9.74 -10.06
N LEU A 98 -2.43 9.03 -9.99
CA LEU A 98 -3.37 9.16 -8.87
C LEU A 98 -2.71 8.77 -7.53
N TRP A 99 -1.92 7.70 -7.51
CA TRP A 99 -1.24 7.20 -6.31
C TRP A 99 0.17 7.79 -6.22
N SER A 100 0.28 9.06 -5.82
CA SER A 100 1.54 9.81 -5.81
C SER A 100 1.80 10.61 -4.54
N GLU A 101 0.81 10.77 -3.66
CA GLU A 101 1.03 11.46 -2.39
C GLU A 101 1.82 10.56 -1.43
N LEU A 102 3.05 10.97 -1.09
CA LEU A 102 3.93 10.18 -0.23
C LEU A 102 3.39 10.12 1.21
N THR A 103 3.36 8.94 1.79
CA THR A 103 3.16 8.80 3.23
C THR A 103 4.35 9.37 3.99
N SER A 104 4.07 9.94 5.16
CA SER A 104 5.11 10.58 5.97
C SER A 104 6.26 9.63 6.28
N GLY A 105 7.47 10.04 5.91
CA GLY A 105 8.69 9.31 6.17
C GLY A 105 8.97 8.12 5.26
N ALA A 106 8.20 7.88 4.20
CA ALA A 106 8.38 6.71 3.31
C ALA A 106 9.79 6.64 2.72
N VAL A 107 10.25 7.71 2.07
CA VAL A 107 11.58 7.77 1.45
C VAL A 107 12.68 7.56 2.49
N ALA A 108 12.62 8.28 3.61
CA ALA A 108 13.63 8.19 4.67
C ALA A 108 13.68 6.79 5.31
N THR A 109 12.51 6.15 5.50
CA THR A 109 12.43 4.81 6.08
C THR A 109 13.02 3.76 5.15
N ILE A 110 12.66 3.79 3.85
CA ILE A 110 13.19 2.85 2.85
C ILE A 110 14.71 3.00 2.73
N ALA A 111 15.19 4.24 2.63
CA ALA A 111 16.63 4.50 2.60
C ALA A 111 17.35 4.00 3.87
N SER A 112 16.74 4.16 5.03
CA SER A 112 17.26 3.67 6.32
C SER A 112 17.32 2.13 6.38
N ILE A 113 16.27 1.44 5.92
CA ILE A 113 16.22 -0.03 5.86
C ILE A 113 17.36 -0.54 4.95
N ARG A 114 17.53 0.05 3.77
CA ARG A 114 18.59 -0.34 2.82
C ARG A 114 20.00 -0.09 3.41
N ARG A 115 20.20 1.05 4.09
CA ARG A 115 21.50 1.35 4.77
C ARG A 115 21.82 0.36 5.88
N ALA A 116 20.81 -0.21 6.52
CA ALA A 116 20.99 -1.26 7.52
C ALA A 116 21.30 -2.65 6.92
N GLY A 117 21.48 -2.75 5.58
CA GLY A 117 21.78 -3.99 4.89
C GLY A 117 20.56 -4.87 4.59
N LEU A 118 19.37 -4.45 4.97
CA LEU A 118 18.15 -5.19 4.67
C LEU A 118 17.73 -5.01 3.20
N ARG A 119 17.28 -6.09 2.57
CA ARG A 119 16.67 -6.02 1.24
C ARG A 119 15.29 -5.38 1.34
N VAL A 120 14.94 -4.57 0.35
CA VAL A 120 13.60 -3.97 0.24
C VAL A 120 13.00 -4.38 -1.08
N VAL A 121 11.76 -4.86 -1.06
CA VAL A 121 10.94 -5.14 -2.25
C VAL A 121 9.56 -4.54 -2.02
N ILE A 122 9.04 -3.82 -2.99
CA ILE A 122 7.65 -3.34 -2.98
C ILE A 122 6.78 -4.42 -3.63
N VAL A 123 5.65 -4.79 -2.98
CA VAL A 123 4.75 -5.85 -3.43
C VAL A 123 3.34 -5.30 -3.47
N THR A 124 2.82 -5.02 -4.65
CA THR A 124 1.58 -4.27 -4.81
C THR A 124 0.58 -4.95 -5.76
N ASN A 125 -0.71 -4.82 -5.43
CA ASN A 125 -1.78 -5.10 -6.37
C ASN A 125 -2.00 -3.85 -7.23
N SER A 126 -1.59 -3.89 -8.50
CA SER A 126 -1.59 -2.74 -9.39
C SER A 126 -1.89 -3.15 -10.84
N ASP A 127 -1.76 -2.22 -11.77
CA ASP A 127 -2.17 -2.28 -13.17
C ASP A 127 -0.99 -2.42 -14.15
N GLY A 128 0.19 -2.82 -13.67
CA GLY A 128 1.39 -3.01 -14.47
C GLY A 128 2.32 -1.80 -14.56
N HIS A 129 1.94 -0.66 -14.00
CA HIS A 129 2.69 0.60 -14.06
C HIS A 129 3.33 1.00 -12.72
N ALA A 130 3.25 0.13 -11.68
CA ALA A 130 3.70 0.49 -10.34
C ALA A 130 5.18 0.85 -10.26
N GLU A 131 6.07 0.16 -11.00
CA GLU A 131 7.51 0.45 -10.96
C GLU A 131 7.82 1.85 -11.50
N GLU A 132 7.23 2.22 -12.65
CA GLU A 132 7.41 3.54 -13.26
C GLU A 132 6.85 4.64 -12.36
N ASN A 133 5.64 4.47 -11.86
CA ASN A 133 4.97 5.42 -10.98
C ASN A 133 5.74 5.65 -9.68
N LEU A 134 6.23 4.59 -9.05
CA LEU A 134 7.02 4.68 -7.83
C LEU A 134 8.41 5.27 -8.09
N ALA A 135 9.02 5.00 -9.25
CA ALA A 135 10.28 5.64 -9.63
C ALA A 135 10.12 7.15 -9.72
N ALA A 136 9.01 7.65 -10.31
CA ALA A 136 8.68 9.08 -10.35
C ALA A 136 8.44 9.68 -8.95
N CYS A 137 7.98 8.87 -7.99
CA CYS A 137 7.81 9.26 -6.59
C CYS A 137 9.11 9.20 -5.74
N GLY A 138 10.27 8.93 -6.35
CA GLY A 138 11.56 8.90 -5.65
C GLY A 138 12.02 7.52 -5.19
N PHE A 139 11.39 6.43 -5.66
CA PHE A 139 11.77 5.05 -5.34
C PHE A 139 12.49 4.34 -6.48
N ALA A 140 13.11 5.07 -7.40
CA ALA A 140 13.92 4.50 -8.47
C ALA A 140 14.97 3.52 -7.91
N GLY A 141 15.08 2.34 -8.52
CA GLY A 141 16.01 1.28 -8.11
C GLY A 141 15.58 0.52 -6.82
N VAL A 142 14.36 0.71 -6.34
CA VAL A 142 13.72 -0.21 -5.39
C VAL A 142 12.97 -1.26 -6.21
N PRO A 143 13.24 -2.57 -6.05
CA PRO A 143 12.52 -3.61 -6.76
C PRO A 143 11.01 -3.56 -6.48
N VAL A 144 10.20 -3.67 -7.53
CA VAL A 144 8.73 -3.71 -7.46
C VAL A 144 8.22 -5.04 -8.02
N ILE A 145 7.29 -5.65 -7.32
CA ILE A 145 6.48 -6.78 -7.77
C ILE A 145 5.06 -6.27 -7.95
N ASP A 146 4.67 -6.08 -9.19
CA ASP A 146 3.34 -5.65 -9.61
C ASP A 146 2.50 -6.86 -9.98
N SER A 147 1.28 -6.95 -9.45
CA SER A 147 0.39 -8.10 -9.63
C SER A 147 0.04 -8.37 -11.10
N GLU A 148 -0.14 -7.33 -11.90
CA GLU A 148 -0.44 -7.46 -13.32
C GLU A 148 0.77 -8.03 -14.08
N VAL A 149 1.98 -7.56 -13.76
CA VAL A 149 3.22 -8.03 -14.41
C VAL A 149 3.51 -9.50 -14.08
N VAL A 150 3.28 -9.91 -12.83
CA VAL A 150 3.57 -11.30 -12.41
C VAL A 150 2.40 -12.26 -12.59
N GLY A 151 1.21 -11.75 -12.97
CA GLY A 151 0.00 -12.55 -13.16
C GLY A 151 -0.56 -13.15 -11.87
N SER A 152 -0.29 -12.54 -10.73
CA SER A 152 -0.76 -13.00 -9.41
C SER A 152 -0.87 -11.83 -8.44
N ALA A 153 -2.01 -11.72 -7.75
CA ALA A 153 -2.30 -10.63 -6.83
C ALA A 153 -2.38 -11.13 -5.38
N LYS A 154 -1.98 -10.28 -4.41
CA LYS A 154 -2.22 -10.58 -2.98
C LYS A 154 -3.72 -10.82 -2.75
N PRO A 155 -4.15 -11.84 -1.99
CA PRO A 155 -3.36 -12.66 -1.06
C PRO A 155 -2.77 -13.95 -1.65
N ASP A 156 -2.76 -14.15 -2.95
CA ASP A 156 -2.17 -15.35 -3.57
C ASP A 156 -0.68 -15.44 -3.20
N PRO A 157 -0.19 -16.57 -2.65
CA PRO A 157 1.20 -16.71 -2.23
C PRO A 157 2.21 -16.57 -3.38
N ARG A 158 1.81 -16.80 -4.63
CA ARG A 158 2.69 -16.69 -5.80
C ARG A 158 3.29 -15.29 -5.98
N ILE A 159 2.58 -14.22 -5.61
CA ILE A 159 3.14 -12.87 -5.66
C ILE A 159 4.27 -12.68 -4.63
N PHE A 160 4.14 -13.31 -3.46
CA PHE A 160 5.19 -13.28 -2.43
C PHE A 160 6.38 -14.17 -2.80
N GLU A 161 6.16 -15.28 -3.52
CA GLU A 161 7.23 -16.12 -4.07
C GLU A 161 8.06 -15.34 -5.09
N ALA A 162 7.42 -14.57 -5.99
CA ALA A 162 8.09 -13.67 -6.91
C ALA A 162 8.92 -12.61 -6.16
N ALA A 163 8.38 -12.07 -5.07
CA ALA A 163 9.08 -11.10 -4.22
C ALA A 163 10.29 -11.73 -3.50
N LEU A 164 10.18 -12.96 -3.01
CA LEU A 164 11.30 -13.71 -2.41
C LEU A 164 12.42 -13.93 -3.41
N HIS A 165 12.08 -14.36 -4.62
CA HIS A 165 13.04 -14.53 -5.70
C HIS A 165 13.75 -13.19 -6.03
N ARG A 166 13.01 -12.11 -6.08
CA ARG A 166 13.54 -10.76 -6.36
C ARG A 166 14.40 -10.21 -5.22
N ALA A 167 14.12 -10.60 -3.98
CA ALA A 167 14.92 -10.22 -2.80
C ALA A 167 16.32 -10.84 -2.82
N GLY A 168 16.50 -11.98 -3.50
CA GLY A 168 17.79 -12.62 -3.73
C GLY A 168 17.93 -14.01 -3.16
N ALA A 169 18.93 -14.73 -3.64
CA ALA A 169 19.19 -16.10 -3.24
C ALA A 169 19.40 -16.24 -1.73
N GLY A 170 18.84 -17.29 -1.14
CA GLY A 170 18.97 -17.62 0.27
C GLY A 170 18.05 -16.82 1.21
N ILE A 171 17.18 -15.94 0.71
CA ILE A 171 16.12 -15.32 1.51
C ILE A 171 14.94 -16.30 1.60
N LYS A 172 14.59 -16.68 2.82
CA LYS A 172 13.44 -17.58 3.11
C LYS A 172 12.25 -16.75 3.61
N PRO A 173 11.01 -17.26 3.50
CA PRO A 173 9.84 -16.56 4.05
C PRO A 173 10.01 -16.11 5.50
N ALA A 174 10.60 -16.95 6.36
CA ALA A 174 10.84 -16.64 7.77
C ALA A 174 11.84 -15.48 8.00
N ASP A 175 12.66 -15.15 6.99
CA ASP A 175 13.62 -14.02 7.03
C ASP A 175 12.98 -12.70 6.63
N VAL A 176 11.69 -12.69 6.29
CA VAL A 176 11.01 -11.55 5.69
C VAL A 176 9.90 -11.02 6.60
N VAL A 177 9.81 -9.70 6.63
CA VAL A 177 8.65 -8.98 7.18
C VAL A 177 7.90 -8.31 6.03
N HIS A 178 6.58 -8.48 5.96
CA HIS A 178 5.72 -7.74 5.04
C HIS A 178 4.91 -6.68 5.78
N VAL A 179 4.93 -5.45 5.30
CA VAL A 179 4.16 -4.33 5.85
C VAL A 179 3.08 -3.93 4.86
N GLY A 180 1.82 -3.99 5.27
CA GLY A 180 0.68 -3.62 4.44
C GLY A 180 -0.48 -3.10 5.26
N ASP A 181 -1.45 -2.46 4.63
CA ASP A 181 -2.58 -1.80 5.28
C ASP A 181 -3.89 -2.59 5.19
N THR A 182 -3.92 -3.69 4.41
CA THR A 182 -5.11 -4.52 4.25
C THR A 182 -5.01 -5.85 5.00
N LEU A 183 -6.07 -6.21 5.73
CA LEU A 183 -6.07 -7.46 6.52
C LEU A 183 -6.05 -8.71 5.64
N ALA A 184 -6.78 -8.70 4.53
CA ALA A 184 -6.87 -9.89 3.68
C ALA A 184 -5.70 -10.02 2.71
N ALA A 185 -5.40 -8.95 1.96
CA ALA A 185 -4.34 -9.03 0.96
C ALA A 185 -2.95 -9.12 1.60
N ASP A 186 -2.69 -8.26 2.60
CA ASP A 186 -1.34 -8.15 3.16
C ASP A 186 -1.13 -9.07 4.37
N ILE A 187 -2.01 -8.99 5.38
CA ILE A 187 -1.76 -9.69 6.63
C ILE A 187 -2.01 -11.20 6.47
N ALA A 188 -3.16 -11.57 5.91
CA ALA A 188 -3.47 -12.97 5.66
C ALA A 188 -2.61 -13.56 4.53
N GLY A 189 -2.39 -12.78 3.45
CA GLY A 189 -1.55 -13.23 2.33
C GLY A 189 -0.09 -13.48 2.73
N ALA A 190 0.54 -12.57 3.47
CA ALA A 190 1.90 -12.77 3.97
C ALA A 190 2.00 -13.99 4.89
N ARG A 191 1.02 -14.19 5.79
CA ARG A 191 0.98 -15.41 6.65
C ARG A 191 0.88 -16.68 5.83
N ALA A 192 0.01 -16.71 4.81
CA ALA A 192 -0.14 -17.87 3.93
C ALA A 192 1.17 -18.20 3.19
N ALA A 193 1.98 -17.19 2.89
CA ALA A 193 3.31 -17.34 2.30
C ALA A 193 4.43 -17.62 3.34
N GLY A 194 4.11 -17.78 4.62
CA GLY A 194 5.09 -18.00 5.70
C GLY A 194 5.92 -16.76 6.09
N ILE A 195 5.48 -15.57 5.67
CA ILE A 195 6.11 -14.27 5.91
C ILE A 195 5.48 -13.62 7.15
N THR A 196 6.29 -12.96 7.97
CA THR A 196 5.78 -12.27 9.16
C THR A 196 5.10 -10.94 8.78
N PRO A 197 3.78 -10.77 9.00
CA PRO A 197 3.10 -9.53 8.66
C PRO A 197 3.22 -8.48 9.77
N ILE A 198 3.26 -7.21 9.36
CA ILE A 198 3.05 -6.03 10.20
C ILE A 198 1.96 -5.18 9.55
N HIS A 199 0.90 -4.90 10.29
CA HIS A 199 -0.20 -4.08 9.81
C HIS A 199 0.14 -2.59 9.94
N PHE A 200 0.11 -1.88 8.83
CA PHE A 200 0.19 -0.42 8.80
C PHE A 200 -1.19 0.16 9.10
N ASP A 201 -1.38 0.65 10.33
CA ASP A 201 -2.68 1.14 10.83
C ASP A 201 -2.54 2.54 11.45
N PRO A 202 -2.38 3.60 10.63
CA PRO A 202 -2.19 4.97 11.12
C PRO A 202 -3.33 5.48 11.99
N LEU A 203 -4.57 5.08 11.70
CA LEU A 203 -5.77 5.54 12.39
C LEU A 203 -6.17 4.66 13.58
N ARG A 204 -5.44 3.58 13.88
CA ARG A 204 -5.75 2.63 14.97
C ARG A 204 -7.13 1.99 14.83
N LEU A 205 -7.52 1.67 13.62
CA LEU A 205 -8.84 1.09 13.34
C LEU A 205 -8.89 -0.42 13.61
N CYS A 206 -7.75 -1.12 13.53
CA CYS A 206 -7.67 -2.53 13.79
C CYS A 206 -7.49 -2.82 15.28
N ARG A 207 -8.35 -3.69 15.85
CA ARG A 207 -8.28 -4.13 17.24
C ARG A 207 -7.74 -5.57 17.40
N ALA A 208 -7.37 -6.23 16.32
CA ALA A 208 -6.81 -7.57 16.34
C ALA A 208 -5.45 -7.56 17.07
N ARG A 209 -5.15 -8.66 17.80
CA ARG A 209 -3.93 -8.81 18.60
C ARG A 209 -3.04 -9.95 18.09
N ASP A 210 -3.46 -10.59 17.02
CA ASP A 210 -2.78 -11.73 16.40
C ASP A 210 -1.67 -11.34 15.43
N HIS A 211 -1.51 -10.03 15.18
CA HIS A 211 -0.43 -9.45 14.38
C HIS A 211 0.06 -8.13 14.97
N ARG A 212 1.22 -7.66 14.50
CA ARG A 212 1.80 -6.38 14.95
C ARG A 212 1.21 -5.23 14.17
N HIS A 213 1.20 -4.05 14.81
CA HIS A 213 0.76 -2.81 14.20
C HIS A 213 1.87 -1.77 14.21
N VAL A 214 1.96 -1.01 13.12
CA VAL A 214 2.77 0.20 13.03
C VAL A 214 1.91 1.35 12.54
N ARG A 215 2.09 2.54 13.09
CA ARG A 215 1.25 3.72 12.80
C ARG A 215 1.92 4.71 11.86
N ALA A 216 3.20 4.64 11.76
CA ALA A 216 4.04 5.42 10.88
C ALA A 216 5.22 4.54 10.46
N LEU A 217 5.69 4.70 9.24
CA LEU A 217 6.81 3.90 8.73
C LEU A 217 8.07 4.07 9.58
N SER A 218 8.32 5.26 10.13
CA SER A 218 9.44 5.51 11.05
C SER A 218 9.39 4.65 12.33
N GLY A 219 8.19 4.19 12.72
CA GLY A 219 8.00 3.27 13.85
C GLY A 219 8.39 1.82 13.57
N LEU A 220 8.67 1.46 12.32
CA LEU A 220 8.97 0.09 11.92
C LEU A 220 10.21 -0.47 12.63
N TRP A 221 11.21 0.34 12.87
CA TRP A 221 12.44 -0.04 13.57
C TRP A 221 12.23 -0.57 15.00
N ARG A 222 11.10 -0.29 15.62
CA ARG A 222 10.76 -0.88 16.94
C ARG A 222 10.47 -2.38 16.84
N HIS A 223 10.16 -2.84 15.64
CA HIS A 223 9.78 -4.23 15.35
C HIS A 223 10.90 -5.05 14.72
N LEU A 224 11.90 -4.40 14.10
CA LEU A 224 12.92 -5.05 13.28
C LEU A 224 14.29 -5.12 13.96
N THR A 225 15.02 -6.21 13.70
CA THR A 225 16.46 -6.35 13.89
C THR A 225 17.04 -6.95 12.61
N ALA A 226 18.06 -6.30 12.03
CA ALA A 226 18.75 -6.84 10.86
C ALA A 226 19.51 -8.12 11.25
N SER A 227 19.38 -9.16 10.43
CA SER A 227 20.20 -10.37 10.49
C SER A 227 21.33 -10.25 9.48
N SER A 228 22.53 -10.50 9.92
CA SER A 228 23.72 -10.60 9.04
C SER A 228 23.63 -11.80 8.11
#